data_4ea93bb04d3b6474031fe7eaed351d82
#
_entry.id   4ea93bb04d3b6474031fe7eaed351d82
#
_cell.length_a   1.000
_cell.length_b   1.000
_cell.length_c   1.000
_cell.angle_alpha   90.00
_cell.angle_beta   90.00
_cell.angle_gamma   90.00
#
_symmetry.space_group_name_H-M   'P 1'
#
loop_
_entity.id
_entity.type
_entity.pdbx_description
1 polymer ?
#
loop_
_entity_poly.entity_id
_entity_poly.type
_entity_poly.pdbx_seq_one_letter_code
_entity_poly.pdbx_strand_id
1 'polypeptide(L)'
;MSDNHHKLIILGSGPAGYAASIYSARAGLNPIIVAGMQEGGQLTTTTDVENWPGDSDGLQGPELMDRMKKHAQQFDVEVVNDHINKVDLSQKPYKLIGVSEYTCDALIITTGASAM
;
A
#
# COMPACT_ATOMS: atom_id res chain seq x y z
N MET A 1 -16.69 13.69 -13.92
CA MET A 1 -16.80 12.92 -12.68
C MET A 1 -15.66 11.94 -12.58
N SER A 2 -15.00 11.92 -11.48
CA SER A 2 -13.85 11.03 -11.32
C SER A 2 -14.29 9.71 -10.69
N ASP A 3 -14.06 8.60 -11.39
CA ASP A 3 -14.30 7.28 -10.84
C ASP A 3 -13.16 6.81 -9.95
N ASN A 4 -12.09 7.63 -9.86
CA ASN A 4 -10.90 7.33 -9.06
C ASN A 4 -10.83 8.15 -7.78
N HIS A 5 -11.99 8.54 -7.25
CA HIS A 5 -12.02 9.19 -5.94
C HIS A 5 -12.19 8.14 -4.86
N HIS A 6 -11.33 8.19 -3.85
CA HIS A 6 -11.34 7.26 -2.74
C HIS A 6 -11.33 8.01 -1.41
N LYS A 7 -11.99 7.45 -0.43
CA LYS A 7 -11.97 8.04 0.91
C LYS A 7 -10.55 8.07 1.47
N LEU A 8 -9.81 6.99 1.23
CA LEU A 8 -8.44 6.85 1.72
C LEU A 8 -7.59 6.15 0.66
N ILE A 9 -6.45 6.74 0.34
CA ILE A 9 -5.43 6.09 -0.49
C ILE A 9 -4.20 5.84 0.37
N ILE A 10 -3.66 4.63 0.28
CA ILE A 10 -2.41 4.25 0.92
C ILE A 10 -1.39 4.13 -0.20
N LEU A 11 -0.35 4.95 -0.16
CA LEU A 11 0.69 4.96 -1.18
C LEU A 11 1.85 4.10 -0.71
N GLY A 12 2.04 2.97 -1.37
CA GLY A 12 3.07 1.99 -1.04
C GLY A 12 2.46 0.66 -0.60
N SER A 13 3.13 -0.43 -0.96
CA SER A 13 2.65 -1.79 -0.72
C SER A 13 3.64 -2.66 0.04
N GLY A 14 4.51 -2.05 0.84
CA GLY A 14 5.33 -2.77 1.78
C GLY A 14 4.53 -3.14 3.04
N PRO A 15 5.20 -3.68 4.07
CA PRO A 15 4.50 -4.08 5.30
C PRO A 15 3.69 -2.96 5.95
N ALA A 16 4.21 -1.74 5.96
CA ALA A 16 3.50 -0.60 6.54
C ALA A 16 2.21 -0.31 5.79
N GLY A 17 2.23 -0.37 4.46
CA GLY A 17 1.05 -0.14 3.64
C GLY A 17 -0.03 -1.17 3.88
N TYR A 18 0.34 -2.45 3.90
CA TYR A 18 -0.63 -3.51 4.17
C TYR A 18 -1.18 -3.43 5.58
N ALA A 19 -0.34 -3.17 6.58
CA ALA A 19 -0.81 -3.01 7.95
C ALA A 19 -1.83 -1.88 8.05
N ALA A 20 -1.52 -0.71 7.46
CA ALA A 20 -2.43 0.42 7.46
C ALA A 20 -3.74 0.08 6.75
N SER A 21 -3.69 -0.68 5.65
CA SER A 21 -4.88 -1.03 4.89
C SER A 21 -5.83 -1.93 5.67
N ILE A 22 -5.29 -2.88 6.41
CA ILE A 22 -6.10 -3.81 7.19
C ILE A 22 -6.84 -3.07 8.30
N TYR A 23 -6.15 -2.24 9.06
CA TYR A 23 -6.80 -1.48 10.13
C TYR A 23 -7.80 -0.46 9.61
N SER A 24 -7.47 0.24 8.53
CA SER A 24 -8.41 1.22 7.98
C SER A 24 -9.62 0.57 7.31
N ALA A 25 -9.45 -0.60 6.70
CA ALA A 25 -10.57 -1.36 6.15
C ALA A 25 -11.51 -1.82 7.25
N ARG A 26 -10.97 -2.29 8.36
CA ARG A 26 -11.77 -2.68 9.51
C ARG A 26 -12.52 -1.50 10.12
N ALA A 27 -11.98 -0.30 9.98
CA ALA A 27 -12.65 0.92 10.44
C ALA A 27 -13.69 1.45 9.45
N GLY A 28 -13.90 0.76 8.34
CA GLY A 28 -14.91 1.16 7.35
C GLY A 28 -14.47 2.27 6.40
N LEU A 29 -13.17 2.51 6.27
CA LEU A 29 -12.65 3.60 5.45
C LEU A 29 -12.48 3.24 3.98
N ASN A 30 -12.69 1.97 3.64
CA ASN A 30 -12.64 1.48 2.26
C ASN A 30 -11.37 1.94 1.50
N PRO A 31 -10.18 1.61 2.02
CA PRO A 31 -8.93 2.09 1.41
C PRO A 31 -8.58 1.35 0.14
N ILE A 32 -7.78 2.00 -0.72
CA ILE A 32 -7.04 1.31 -1.76
C ILE A 32 -5.55 1.50 -1.51
N ILE A 33 -4.76 0.52 -1.97
CA ILE A 33 -3.31 0.62 -1.97
C ILE A 33 -2.87 0.92 -3.40
N VAL A 34 -2.09 1.99 -3.57
CA VAL A 34 -1.42 2.23 -4.84
C VAL A 34 0.02 1.76 -4.67
N ALA A 35 0.32 0.61 -5.26
CA ALA A 35 1.66 0.05 -5.25
C ALA A 35 2.47 0.73 -6.34
N GLY A 36 3.73 0.99 -6.07
CA GLY A 36 4.61 1.57 -7.07
C GLY A 36 5.11 0.52 -8.04
N MET A 37 6.35 0.70 -8.49
CA MET A 37 6.95 -0.21 -9.45
C MET A 37 7.29 -1.56 -8.84
N GLN A 38 7.49 -1.63 -7.54
CA GLN A 38 7.81 -2.87 -6.84
C GLN A 38 6.76 -3.14 -5.76
N GLU A 39 5.75 -3.92 -6.12
CA GLU A 39 4.72 -4.34 -5.17
C GLU A 39 5.36 -5.20 -4.07
N GLY A 40 5.04 -4.90 -2.81
CA GLY A 40 5.63 -5.60 -1.67
C GLY A 40 6.89 -4.93 -1.15
N GLY A 41 7.41 -3.91 -1.85
CA GLY A 41 8.56 -3.16 -1.40
C GLY A 41 9.84 -3.98 -1.36
N GLN A 42 10.74 -3.65 -0.46
CA GLN A 42 12.06 -4.29 -0.38
C GLN A 42 11.99 -5.75 0.05
N LEU A 43 10.92 -6.16 0.73
CA LEU A 43 10.81 -7.55 1.20
C LEU A 43 10.69 -8.54 0.04
N THR A 44 10.32 -8.09 -1.15
CA THR A 44 10.26 -8.97 -2.32
C THR A 44 11.65 -9.44 -2.76
N THR A 45 12.70 -8.72 -2.36
CA THR A 45 14.08 -9.07 -2.67
C THR A 45 14.85 -9.61 -1.48
N THR A 46 14.19 -9.70 -0.31
CA THR A 46 14.79 -10.21 0.92
C THR A 46 14.47 -11.69 1.06
N THR A 47 15.45 -12.49 1.46
CA THR A 47 15.20 -13.92 1.68
C THR A 47 14.68 -14.19 3.08
N ASP A 48 15.48 -14.00 4.12
CA ASP A 48 15.06 -14.31 5.48
C ASP A 48 14.55 -13.07 6.21
N VAL A 49 13.38 -13.18 6.82
CA VAL A 49 12.79 -12.11 7.63
C VAL A 49 12.75 -12.58 9.07
N GLU A 50 13.53 -11.92 9.93
CA GLU A 50 13.64 -12.29 11.33
C GLU A 50 12.99 -11.28 12.27
N ASN A 51 12.72 -10.09 11.78
CA ASN A 51 12.18 -8.98 12.57
C ASN A 51 10.69 -8.76 12.40
N TRP A 52 9.98 -9.72 11.83
CA TRP A 52 8.52 -9.64 11.72
C TRP A 52 7.91 -10.38 12.93
N PRO A 53 7.22 -9.66 13.82
CA PRO A 53 6.80 -10.24 15.10
C PRO A 53 5.74 -11.33 15.03
N GLY A 54 5.08 -11.49 13.89
CA GLY A 54 4.04 -12.50 13.75
C GLY A 54 4.53 -13.87 13.29
N ASP A 55 5.81 -13.98 12.90
CA ASP A 55 6.37 -15.21 12.36
C ASP A 55 7.78 -15.41 12.90
N SER A 56 8.04 -16.58 13.47
CA SER A 56 9.30 -16.87 14.12
C SER A 56 10.18 -17.87 13.37
N ASP A 57 9.66 -18.55 12.36
CA ASP A 57 10.33 -19.70 11.75
C ASP A 57 10.75 -19.47 10.31
N GLY A 58 11.83 -18.72 10.10
CA GLY A 58 12.48 -18.63 8.80
C GLY A 58 11.60 -18.11 7.66
N LEU A 59 10.78 -17.11 7.93
CA LEU A 59 9.89 -16.55 6.91
C LEU A 59 10.69 -15.82 5.84
N GLN A 60 10.37 -16.09 4.59
CA GLN A 60 10.99 -15.41 3.45
C GLN A 60 10.23 -14.11 3.13
N GLY A 61 10.96 -13.12 2.62
CA GLY A 61 10.35 -11.83 2.28
C GLY A 61 9.17 -11.92 1.32
N PRO A 62 9.33 -12.59 0.15
CA PRO A 62 8.20 -12.72 -0.78
C PRO A 62 7.02 -13.46 -0.19
N GLU A 63 7.28 -14.47 0.64
CA GLU A 63 6.24 -15.22 1.32
C GLU A 63 5.46 -14.34 2.29
N LEU A 64 6.16 -13.50 3.05
CA LEU A 64 5.52 -12.55 3.96
C LEU A 64 4.62 -11.59 3.20
N MET A 65 5.12 -11.04 2.08
CA MET A 65 4.32 -10.09 1.31
C MET A 65 3.08 -10.74 0.69
N ASP A 66 3.19 -12.00 0.26
CA ASP A 66 2.03 -12.74 -0.24
C ASP A 66 0.98 -12.94 0.86
N ARG A 67 1.40 -13.27 2.06
CA ARG A 67 0.51 -13.40 3.21
C ARG A 67 -0.19 -12.09 3.53
N MET A 68 0.55 -11.00 3.53
CA MET A 68 -0.02 -9.68 3.83
C MET A 68 -1.04 -9.27 2.77
N LYS A 69 -0.74 -9.51 1.50
CA LYS A 69 -1.66 -9.20 0.42
C LYS A 69 -2.96 -9.99 0.55
N LYS A 70 -2.86 -11.28 0.81
CA LYS A 70 -4.03 -12.12 1.01
C LYS A 70 -4.85 -11.68 2.21
N HIS A 71 -4.18 -11.28 3.28
CA HIS A 71 -4.86 -10.80 4.47
C HIS A 71 -5.63 -9.51 4.17
N ALA A 72 -5.01 -8.57 3.46
CA ALA A 72 -5.70 -7.34 3.08
C ALA A 72 -6.89 -7.63 2.17
N GLN A 73 -6.76 -8.58 1.25
CA GLN A 73 -7.84 -8.95 0.34
C GLN A 73 -9.04 -9.55 1.06
N GLN A 74 -8.86 -10.12 2.25
CA GLN A 74 -9.97 -10.60 3.06
C GLN A 74 -10.88 -9.46 3.52
N PHE A 75 -10.37 -8.23 3.55
CA PHE A 75 -11.13 -7.04 3.89
C PHE A 75 -11.47 -6.19 2.66
N ASP A 76 -11.41 -6.80 1.48
CA ASP A 76 -11.76 -6.15 0.21
C ASP A 76 -10.86 -4.96 -0.14
N VAL A 77 -9.61 -4.97 0.33
CA VAL A 77 -8.64 -3.95 -0.04
C VAL A 77 -8.16 -4.20 -1.46
N GLU A 78 -8.31 -3.22 -2.34
CA GLU A 78 -7.83 -3.29 -3.71
C GLU A 78 -6.40 -2.79 -3.77
N VAL A 79 -5.56 -3.47 -4.55
CA VAL A 79 -4.18 -3.06 -4.81
C VAL A 79 -4.07 -2.67 -6.28
N VAL A 80 -3.67 -1.44 -6.53
CA VAL A 80 -3.52 -0.89 -7.87
C VAL A 80 -2.03 -0.66 -8.14
N ASN A 81 -1.55 -1.14 -9.28
CA ASN A 81 -0.17 -0.94 -9.68
C ASN A 81 -0.05 0.31 -10.55
N ASP A 82 0.50 1.37 -9.97
CA ASP A 82 0.73 2.62 -10.67
C ASP A 82 1.88 3.36 -10.01
N HIS A 83 2.72 3.96 -10.81
CA HIS A 83 3.82 4.77 -10.31
C HIS A 83 3.36 6.22 -10.21
N ILE A 84 3.20 6.71 -8.99
CA ILE A 84 2.74 8.08 -8.77
C ILE A 84 3.92 9.03 -8.92
N ASN A 85 3.82 9.96 -9.86
CA ASN A 85 4.86 10.94 -10.16
C ASN A 85 4.69 12.24 -9.40
N LYS A 86 3.45 12.57 -9.05
CA LYS A 86 3.15 13.87 -8.45
C LYS A 86 1.98 13.72 -7.47
N VAL A 87 2.11 14.40 -6.34
CA VAL A 87 1.05 14.45 -5.33
C VAL A 87 0.77 15.92 -5.06
N ASP A 88 -0.49 16.31 -5.14
CA ASP A 88 -0.93 17.66 -4.85
C ASP A 88 -1.71 17.67 -3.54
N LEU A 89 -1.13 18.25 -2.51
CA LEU A 89 -1.73 18.34 -1.18
C LEU A 89 -2.20 19.76 -0.86
N SER A 90 -2.20 20.66 -1.86
CA SER A 90 -2.50 22.06 -1.63
C SER A 90 -3.98 22.33 -1.33
N GLN A 91 -4.84 21.43 -1.73
CA GLN A 91 -6.27 21.53 -1.45
C GLN A 91 -6.91 20.16 -1.42
N LYS A 92 -8.10 20.05 -0.87
CA LYS A 92 -8.85 18.80 -0.85
C LYS A 92 -9.90 18.79 -1.97
N PRO A 93 -10.15 17.63 -2.59
CA PRO A 93 -9.48 16.37 -2.31
C PRO A 93 -8.03 16.39 -2.76
N TYR A 94 -7.19 15.62 -2.08
CA TYR A 94 -5.79 15.46 -2.49
C TYR A 94 -5.74 14.71 -3.82
N LYS A 95 -4.75 15.04 -4.65
CA LYS A 95 -4.65 14.46 -5.99
C LYS A 95 -3.32 13.73 -6.16
N LEU A 96 -3.38 12.53 -6.71
CA LEU A 96 -2.22 11.72 -7.05
C LEU A 96 -2.21 11.49 -8.55
N ILE A 97 -1.07 11.70 -9.18
CA ILE A 97 -0.94 11.61 -10.63
C ILE A 97 0.12 10.58 -10.98
N GLY A 98 -0.28 9.52 -11.64
CA GLY A 98 0.57 8.50 -12.22
C GLY A 98 0.15 8.30 -13.66
N VAL A 99 0.10 7.05 -14.12
CA VAL A 99 -0.52 6.74 -15.41
C VAL A 99 -1.99 7.14 -15.37
N SER A 100 -2.64 6.89 -14.23
CA SER A 100 -3.99 7.36 -13.96
C SER A 100 -3.95 8.48 -12.94
N GLU A 101 -5.05 9.19 -12.80
CA GLU A 101 -5.20 10.26 -11.83
C GLU A 101 -6.18 9.81 -10.75
N TYR A 102 -5.81 10.06 -9.50
CA TYR A 102 -6.60 9.64 -8.33
C TYR A 102 -6.86 10.84 -7.43
N THR A 103 -7.99 10.81 -6.73
CA THR A 103 -8.25 11.78 -5.68
C THR A 103 -8.61 11.04 -4.40
N CYS A 104 -8.36 11.67 -3.25
CA CYS A 104 -8.70 11.08 -1.96
C CYS A 104 -8.98 12.16 -0.93
N ASP A 105 -9.76 11.76 0.08
CA ASP A 105 -10.02 12.63 1.23
C ASP A 105 -8.87 12.59 2.22
N ALA A 106 -8.20 11.44 2.33
CA ALA A 106 -7.05 11.25 3.21
C ALA A 106 -6.00 10.40 2.51
N LEU A 107 -4.75 10.62 2.86
CA LEU A 107 -3.61 9.93 2.25
C LEU A 107 -2.66 9.44 3.34
N ILE A 108 -2.28 8.16 3.26
CA ILE A 108 -1.22 7.60 4.09
C ILE A 108 -0.03 7.28 3.20
N ILE A 109 1.13 7.81 3.54
CA ILE A 109 2.34 7.62 2.74
C ILE A 109 3.21 6.55 3.40
N THR A 110 3.40 5.43 2.70
CA THR A 110 4.20 4.30 3.19
C THR A 110 5.13 3.82 2.09
N THR A 111 5.73 4.75 1.37
CA THR A 111 6.55 4.40 0.20
C THR A 111 7.85 3.69 0.56
N GLY A 112 8.31 3.82 1.81
CA GLY A 112 9.52 3.16 2.24
C GLY A 112 10.77 3.77 1.62
N ALA A 113 11.83 2.97 1.59
CA ALA A 113 13.11 3.36 1.02
C ALA A 113 13.41 2.53 -0.23
N SER A 114 14.17 3.11 -1.13
CA SER A 114 14.66 2.38 -2.29
C SER A 114 16.13 2.05 -2.08
N ALA A 115 16.52 0.82 -2.43
CA ALA A 115 17.93 0.43 -2.42
C ALA A 115 18.63 1.12 -3.58
N MET A 116 19.77 1.69 -3.29
CA MET A 116 20.56 2.42 -4.28
C MET A 116 21.71 1.55 -4.76
#